data_0712812793ce5b18d5db42703363ec0e
#
_entry.id   0712812793ce5b18d5db42703363ec0e
#
_cell.length_a   1.000
_cell.length_b   1.000
_cell.length_c   1.000
_cell.angle_alpha   90.00
_cell.angle_beta   90.00
_cell.angle_gamma   90.00
#
_symmetry.space_group_name_H-M   'P 1'
#
loop_
_entity.id
_entity.type
_entity.pdbx_description
1 polymer ?
#
loop_
_entity_poly.entity_id
_entity_poly.type
_entity_poly.pdbx_seq_one_letter_code
_entity_poly.pdbx_strand_id
1 'polypeptide(L)'
;MRPVALTVAGSDSGGGAGVQADLKTFEACGAFGTSAVTAVTAQNTRGVTASDVLDPQTVCAQVDAVTGDFDVAAAKTGMLGDAAVVDAVADALADAAFPVVVDPVVVAESGDRLLTADGLDAVRDDLLPEATLATPNVPEAELLAGVDVETEADLRTAAEAVRDLGPDAVLLTGGHLDGDPVDVFAGETTGAFTHERVDTADTHGSGCTLSAAIAARLAHGDDLAAAVERGVDAVAAAIDSDLSLGAGAGPVDHRRVAGVARGPDATYADTGDAVAAVRDVVATLETEWPPTLVPEVGTNVAVAPADATDPADVVAVDGRLHATTRGVRAAGGAEPGASSHVARFLLGVRAHDPAVAAAANVRWAEDRADALADRWDAVTVDRTNEPAEADGTMDWTAARAMAGRDSAPDAVLDPGAVGKEAMVRVLAADADALTEKLRTAASLERDADVV
;
A
#
# COMPACT_ATOMS: atom_id res chain seq x y z
N MET A 1 -12.05 -13.00 4.49
CA MET A 1 -12.66 -12.88 3.12
C MET A 1 -12.21 -11.56 2.57
N ARG A 2 -11.74 -11.50 1.33
CA ARG A 2 -11.27 -10.28 0.71
C ARG A 2 -12.42 -9.27 0.60
N PRO A 3 -12.32 -8.02 1.11
CA PRO A 3 -13.40 -7.05 1.03
C PRO A 3 -13.58 -6.58 -0.42
N VAL A 4 -14.79 -6.19 -0.76
CA VAL A 4 -15.14 -5.67 -2.09
C VAL A 4 -15.22 -4.15 -2.04
N ALA A 5 -14.52 -3.46 -2.94
CA ALA A 5 -14.59 -2.02 -3.12
C ALA A 5 -15.16 -1.68 -4.51
N LEU A 6 -16.03 -0.67 -4.57
CA LEU A 6 -16.64 -0.19 -5.81
C LEU A 6 -16.05 1.16 -6.21
N THR A 7 -15.64 1.32 -7.47
CA THR A 7 -15.40 2.65 -8.05
C THR A 7 -16.49 3.01 -9.05
N VAL A 8 -17.00 4.25 -8.96
CA VAL A 8 -17.93 4.85 -9.91
C VAL A 8 -17.23 6.04 -10.56
N ALA A 9 -16.63 5.85 -11.72
CA ALA A 9 -15.76 6.86 -12.33
C ALA A 9 -15.60 6.70 -13.85
N GLY A 10 -15.06 7.72 -14.49
CA GLY A 10 -14.65 7.65 -15.90
C GLY A 10 -13.44 6.76 -16.10
N SER A 11 -13.24 6.26 -17.33
CA SER A 11 -12.07 5.49 -17.73
C SER A 11 -10.93 6.40 -18.19
N ASP A 12 -9.69 5.98 -17.97
CA ASP A 12 -8.49 6.54 -18.61
C ASP A 12 -7.83 5.47 -19.47
N SER A 13 -7.86 5.65 -20.80
CA SER A 13 -7.24 4.69 -21.73
C SER A 13 -5.72 4.62 -21.61
N GLY A 14 -5.07 5.65 -21.03
CA GLY A 14 -3.65 5.66 -20.68
C GLY A 14 -3.34 4.83 -19.42
N GLY A 15 -4.37 4.57 -18.61
CA GLY A 15 -4.29 3.69 -17.44
C GLY A 15 -3.64 4.31 -16.22
N GLY A 16 -3.39 5.63 -16.22
CA GLY A 16 -2.77 6.36 -15.09
C GLY A 16 -3.77 6.89 -14.07
N ALA A 17 -5.04 7.10 -14.50
CA ALA A 17 -6.11 7.65 -13.67
C ALA A 17 -7.41 6.86 -13.85
N GLY A 18 -8.54 7.39 -13.36
CA GLY A 18 -9.87 6.84 -13.51
C GLY A 18 -10.01 5.42 -12.97
N VAL A 19 -11.01 4.69 -13.45
CA VAL A 19 -11.28 3.31 -12.98
C VAL A 19 -10.06 2.39 -13.09
N GLN A 20 -9.14 2.63 -14.01
CA GLN A 20 -7.93 1.83 -14.17
C GLN A 20 -6.96 2.04 -13.01
N ALA A 21 -6.76 3.28 -12.57
CA ALA A 21 -5.96 3.59 -11.38
C ALA A 21 -6.63 3.04 -10.12
N ASP A 22 -7.95 3.23 -10.01
CA ASP A 22 -8.74 2.78 -8.86
C ASP A 22 -8.65 1.25 -8.69
N LEU A 23 -8.87 0.48 -9.76
CA LEU A 23 -8.79 -0.99 -9.71
C LEU A 23 -7.38 -1.50 -9.39
N LYS A 24 -6.32 -0.86 -9.93
CA LYS A 24 -4.93 -1.19 -9.58
C LYS A 24 -4.65 -0.91 -8.10
N THR A 25 -5.17 0.21 -7.59
CA THR A 25 -5.01 0.62 -6.19
C THR A 25 -5.78 -0.31 -5.26
N PHE A 26 -7.03 -0.66 -5.57
CA PHE A 26 -7.80 -1.63 -4.80
C PHE A 26 -7.08 -2.98 -4.70
N GLU A 27 -6.57 -3.48 -5.84
CA GLU A 27 -5.80 -4.73 -5.87
C GLU A 27 -4.52 -4.62 -5.02
N ALA A 28 -3.76 -3.53 -5.15
CA ALA A 28 -2.56 -3.27 -4.36
C ALA A 28 -2.86 -3.20 -2.86
N CYS A 29 -4.01 -2.61 -2.47
CA CYS A 29 -4.48 -2.53 -1.09
C CYS A 29 -5.14 -3.83 -0.58
N GLY A 30 -5.21 -4.90 -1.39
CA GLY A 30 -5.81 -6.17 -0.98
C GLY A 30 -7.35 -6.22 -1.03
N ALA A 31 -8.03 -5.23 -1.61
CA ALA A 31 -9.47 -5.26 -1.86
C ALA A 31 -9.80 -5.84 -3.25
N PHE A 32 -10.93 -6.52 -3.39
CA PHE A 32 -11.45 -6.90 -4.70
C PHE A 32 -12.15 -5.71 -5.34
N GLY A 33 -11.58 -5.15 -6.41
CA GLY A 33 -12.11 -3.98 -7.08
C GLY A 33 -13.22 -4.33 -8.06
N THR A 34 -14.37 -3.66 -7.92
CA THR A 34 -15.46 -3.62 -8.88
C THR A 34 -15.61 -2.21 -9.45
N SER A 35 -16.30 -2.03 -10.57
CA SER A 35 -16.42 -0.73 -11.20
C SER A 35 -17.76 -0.50 -11.89
N ALA A 36 -18.26 0.75 -11.83
CA ALA A 36 -19.28 1.31 -12.69
C ALA A 36 -18.66 2.46 -13.50
N VAL A 37 -18.60 2.32 -14.81
CA VAL A 37 -17.98 3.31 -15.70
C VAL A 37 -19.00 4.42 -16.02
N THR A 38 -18.61 5.69 -15.81
CA THR A 38 -19.44 6.86 -16.08
C THR A 38 -19.16 7.52 -17.42
N ALA A 39 -17.91 7.45 -17.87
CA ALA A 39 -17.46 8.01 -19.13
C ALA A 39 -16.31 7.19 -19.71
N VAL A 40 -16.21 7.17 -21.04
CA VAL A 40 -15.07 6.58 -21.74
C VAL A 40 -14.24 7.68 -22.36
N THR A 41 -12.94 7.75 -22.00
CA THR A 41 -12.03 8.76 -22.57
C THR A 41 -11.05 8.16 -23.57
N ALA A 42 -10.66 8.95 -24.56
CA ALA A 42 -9.44 8.77 -25.32
C ALA A 42 -8.37 9.68 -24.72
N GLN A 43 -7.62 9.14 -23.79
CA GLN A 43 -6.69 9.86 -22.94
C GLN A 43 -5.31 9.18 -22.93
N ASN A 44 -4.27 9.99 -22.76
CA ASN A 44 -2.89 9.56 -22.55
C ASN A 44 -2.17 10.58 -21.64
N THR A 45 -0.86 10.42 -21.42
CA THR A 45 -0.06 11.31 -20.56
C THR A 45 0.00 12.77 -21.00
N ARG A 46 -0.50 13.12 -22.20
CA ARG A 46 -0.51 14.49 -22.74
C ARG A 46 -1.86 15.18 -22.61
N GLY A 47 -2.94 14.46 -22.27
CA GLY A 47 -4.28 15.00 -22.09
C GLY A 47 -5.38 14.13 -22.67
N VAL A 48 -6.59 14.68 -22.62
CA VAL A 48 -7.84 14.06 -23.07
C VAL A 48 -8.16 14.56 -24.48
N THR A 49 -8.24 13.66 -25.46
CA THR A 49 -8.57 13.98 -26.87
C THR A 49 -10.04 13.79 -27.20
N ALA A 50 -10.76 12.94 -26.45
CA ALA A 50 -12.18 12.73 -26.56
C ALA A 50 -12.73 12.14 -25.26
N SER A 51 -13.99 12.45 -24.96
CA SER A 51 -14.73 11.87 -23.83
C SER A 51 -16.18 11.63 -24.27
N ASP A 52 -16.71 10.47 -23.91
CA ASP A 52 -18.10 10.08 -24.14
C ASP A 52 -18.72 9.71 -22.78
N VAL A 53 -19.62 10.56 -22.28
CA VAL A 53 -20.31 10.33 -21.01
C VAL A 53 -21.44 9.34 -21.25
N LEU A 54 -21.54 8.31 -20.43
CA LEU A 54 -22.54 7.27 -20.56
C LEU A 54 -23.92 7.75 -20.08
N ASP A 55 -24.96 7.14 -20.63
CA ASP A 55 -26.33 7.37 -20.19
C ASP A 55 -26.48 7.04 -18.69
N PRO A 56 -27.10 7.95 -17.87
CA PRO A 56 -27.25 7.75 -16.44
C PRO A 56 -27.90 6.41 -16.06
N GLN A 57 -28.86 5.93 -16.85
CA GLN A 57 -29.50 4.62 -16.61
C GLN A 57 -28.52 3.46 -16.78
N THR A 58 -27.55 3.60 -17.71
CA THR A 58 -26.48 2.61 -17.89
C THR A 58 -25.52 2.62 -16.70
N VAL A 59 -25.21 3.79 -16.14
CA VAL A 59 -24.36 3.93 -14.95
C VAL A 59 -25.05 3.29 -13.74
N CYS A 60 -26.31 3.64 -13.46
CA CYS A 60 -27.09 3.02 -12.38
C CYS A 60 -27.18 1.50 -12.53
N ALA A 61 -27.45 1.00 -13.74
CA ALA A 61 -27.54 -0.45 -13.97
C ALA A 61 -26.21 -1.19 -13.65
N GLN A 62 -25.05 -0.55 -13.82
CA GLN A 62 -23.77 -1.12 -13.41
C GLN A 62 -23.64 -1.12 -11.87
N VAL A 63 -24.02 -0.02 -11.20
CA VAL A 63 -24.03 0.05 -9.73
C VAL A 63 -24.96 -1.02 -9.16
N ASP A 64 -26.19 -1.13 -9.65
CA ASP A 64 -27.18 -2.11 -9.22
C ASP A 64 -26.70 -3.55 -9.43
N ALA A 65 -26.04 -3.83 -10.55
CA ALA A 65 -25.51 -5.15 -10.85
C ALA A 65 -24.41 -5.56 -9.85
N VAL A 66 -23.57 -4.61 -9.45
CA VAL A 66 -22.50 -4.86 -8.48
C VAL A 66 -23.07 -4.98 -7.06
N THR A 67 -23.84 -3.99 -6.60
CA THR A 67 -24.37 -3.98 -5.23
C THR A 67 -25.42 -5.06 -4.98
N GLY A 68 -26.07 -5.54 -6.04
CA GLY A 68 -27.05 -6.64 -5.95
C GLY A 68 -26.44 -8.04 -5.84
N ASP A 69 -25.15 -8.22 -6.17
CA ASP A 69 -24.46 -9.51 -6.17
C ASP A 69 -23.30 -9.58 -5.17
N PHE A 70 -22.59 -8.45 -4.98
CA PHE A 70 -21.43 -8.38 -4.10
C PHE A 70 -21.76 -7.68 -2.78
N ASP A 71 -21.14 -8.13 -1.70
CA ASP A 71 -21.14 -7.44 -0.40
C ASP A 71 -20.10 -6.31 -0.46
N VAL A 72 -20.53 -5.15 -1.01
CA VAL A 72 -19.65 -3.98 -1.16
C VAL A 72 -19.39 -3.39 0.23
N ALA A 73 -18.12 -3.26 0.59
CA ALA A 73 -17.69 -2.79 1.90
C ALA A 73 -17.29 -1.30 1.91
N ALA A 74 -16.96 -0.72 0.75
CA ALA A 74 -16.77 0.72 0.55
C ALA A 74 -16.88 1.08 -0.92
N ALA A 75 -17.18 2.36 -1.21
CA ALA A 75 -17.17 2.88 -2.58
C ALA A 75 -16.38 4.18 -2.68
N LYS A 76 -15.92 4.50 -3.91
CA LYS A 76 -15.44 5.84 -4.25
C LYS A 76 -16.10 6.32 -5.54
N THR A 77 -16.31 7.63 -5.65
CA THR A 77 -16.65 8.27 -6.92
C THR A 77 -15.47 9.07 -7.45
N GLY A 78 -15.38 9.22 -8.78
CA GLY A 78 -14.38 10.08 -9.44
C GLY A 78 -15.04 10.94 -10.50
N MET A 79 -14.49 10.99 -11.73
CA MET A 79 -15.08 11.75 -12.83
C MET A 79 -16.49 11.25 -13.16
N LEU A 80 -17.52 12.13 -13.08
CA LEU A 80 -18.92 11.82 -13.38
C LEU A 80 -19.44 12.46 -14.69
N GLY A 81 -18.79 13.53 -15.15
CA GLY A 81 -19.03 14.14 -16.46
C GLY A 81 -20.10 15.25 -16.47
N ASP A 82 -21.35 14.96 -16.14
CA ASP A 82 -22.44 15.95 -16.15
C ASP A 82 -23.41 15.78 -14.98
N ALA A 83 -24.32 16.75 -14.81
CA ALA A 83 -25.30 16.78 -13.72
C ALA A 83 -26.20 15.53 -13.70
N ALA A 84 -26.65 15.06 -14.85
CA ALA A 84 -27.56 13.92 -14.89
C ALA A 84 -26.93 12.61 -14.38
N VAL A 85 -25.63 12.43 -14.63
CA VAL A 85 -24.86 11.29 -14.07
C VAL A 85 -24.61 11.52 -12.58
N VAL A 86 -24.29 12.75 -12.15
CA VAL A 86 -24.09 13.07 -10.71
C VAL A 86 -25.36 12.77 -9.93
N ASP A 87 -26.52 13.29 -10.37
CA ASP A 87 -27.84 13.06 -9.72
C ASP A 87 -28.14 11.55 -9.60
N ALA A 88 -27.92 10.83 -10.71
CA ALA A 88 -28.19 9.40 -10.75
C ALA A 88 -27.27 8.59 -9.83
N VAL A 89 -25.98 8.99 -9.68
CA VAL A 89 -25.03 8.36 -8.78
C VAL A 89 -25.33 8.71 -7.33
N ALA A 90 -25.69 9.97 -7.04
CA ALA A 90 -26.10 10.41 -5.71
C ALA A 90 -27.32 9.60 -5.24
N ASP A 91 -28.36 9.50 -6.08
CA ASP A 91 -29.54 8.68 -5.79
C ASP A 91 -29.21 7.20 -5.56
N ALA A 92 -28.30 6.64 -6.35
CA ALA A 92 -27.91 5.23 -6.22
C ALA A 92 -27.07 4.94 -4.94
N LEU A 93 -26.41 5.94 -4.37
CA LEU A 93 -25.56 5.83 -3.17
C LEU A 93 -26.23 6.36 -1.90
N ALA A 94 -27.36 7.07 -1.98
CA ALA A 94 -28.03 7.71 -0.84
C ALA A 94 -28.37 6.75 0.31
N ASP A 95 -28.73 5.50 0.00
CA ASP A 95 -29.07 4.47 0.98
C ASP A 95 -27.91 3.44 1.18
N ALA A 96 -26.68 3.79 0.76
CA ALA A 96 -25.54 2.89 0.89
C ALA A 96 -25.23 2.56 2.35
N ALA A 97 -25.16 1.27 2.68
CA ALA A 97 -24.80 0.81 4.02
C ALA A 97 -23.28 0.77 4.26
N PHE A 98 -22.50 1.29 3.33
CA PHE A 98 -21.03 1.31 3.33
C PHE A 98 -20.52 2.74 3.13
N PRO A 99 -19.30 3.06 3.60
CA PRO A 99 -18.71 4.39 3.43
C PRO A 99 -18.45 4.72 1.95
N VAL A 100 -18.69 6.00 1.60
CA VAL A 100 -18.47 6.54 0.25
C VAL A 100 -17.40 7.64 0.30
N VAL A 101 -16.34 7.48 -0.49
CA VAL A 101 -15.31 8.50 -0.70
C VAL A 101 -15.61 9.26 -2.00
N VAL A 102 -15.88 10.54 -1.91
CA VAL A 102 -16.14 11.40 -3.08
C VAL A 102 -14.89 12.17 -3.46
N ASP A 103 -14.31 11.81 -4.60
CA ASP A 103 -13.26 12.56 -5.27
C ASP A 103 -13.94 13.50 -6.31
N PRO A 104 -14.08 14.81 -6.04
CA PRO A 104 -14.89 15.72 -6.83
C PRO A 104 -14.17 16.21 -8.07
N VAL A 105 -13.79 15.30 -8.95
CA VAL A 105 -12.95 15.56 -10.13
C VAL A 105 -13.64 16.54 -11.08
N VAL A 106 -13.13 17.78 -11.14
CA VAL A 106 -13.64 18.84 -12.03
C VAL A 106 -12.77 19.02 -13.26
N VAL A 107 -11.44 18.93 -13.10
CA VAL A 107 -10.47 19.22 -14.14
C VAL A 107 -9.42 18.11 -14.16
N ALA A 108 -9.05 17.65 -15.36
CA ALA A 108 -7.91 16.75 -15.52
C ALA A 108 -6.60 17.48 -15.22
N GLU A 109 -5.54 16.75 -14.85
CA GLU A 109 -4.19 17.30 -14.65
C GLU A 109 -3.68 18.08 -15.88
N SER A 110 -4.11 17.71 -17.08
CA SER A 110 -3.85 18.42 -18.34
C SER A 110 -4.55 19.78 -18.45
N GLY A 111 -5.46 20.11 -17.53
CA GLY A 111 -6.29 21.33 -17.56
C GLY A 111 -7.61 21.19 -18.32
N ASP A 112 -7.89 20.02 -18.90
CA ASP A 112 -9.14 19.73 -19.60
C ASP A 112 -10.30 19.64 -18.59
N ARG A 113 -11.41 20.35 -18.85
CA ARG A 113 -12.58 20.28 -17.98
C ARG A 113 -13.30 18.96 -18.16
N LEU A 114 -13.50 18.23 -17.06
CA LEU A 114 -14.12 16.90 -17.01
C LEU A 114 -15.55 16.91 -16.46
N LEU A 115 -15.96 17.98 -15.78
CA LEU A 115 -17.29 18.13 -15.20
C LEU A 115 -17.94 19.43 -15.71
N THR A 116 -19.20 19.38 -16.10
CA THR A 116 -19.96 20.57 -16.51
C THR A 116 -20.21 21.52 -15.33
N ALA A 117 -20.60 22.77 -15.60
CA ALA A 117 -20.90 23.72 -14.54
C ALA A 117 -22.09 23.25 -13.68
N ASP A 118 -23.15 22.79 -14.34
CA ASP A 118 -24.35 22.26 -13.66
C ASP A 118 -24.00 20.96 -12.90
N GLY A 119 -23.04 20.18 -13.39
CA GLY A 119 -22.52 18.99 -12.69
C GLY A 119 -21.75 19.35 -11.40
N LEU A 120 -21.03 20.48 -11.37
CA LEU A 120 -20.39 20.97 -10.15
C LEU A 120 -21.44 21.37 -9.10
N ASP A 121 -22.52 22.04 -9.53
CA ASP A 121 -23.63 22.36 -8.63
C ASP A 121 -24.29 21.09 -8.07
N ALA A 122 -24.53 20.07 -8.91
CA ALA A 122 -25.06 18.78 -8.47
C ALA A 122 -24.09 18.03 -7.52
N VAL A 123 -22.77 18.05 -7.77
CA VAL A 123 -21.80 17.47 -6.82
C VAL A 123 -21.91 18.15 -5.46
N ARG A 124 -22.01 19.49 -5.43
CA ARG A 124 -22.09 20.24 -4.18
C ARG A 124 -23.41 20.01 -3.44
N ASP A 125 -24.52 20.01 -4.17
CA ASP A 125 -25.86 20.07 -3.56
C ASP A 125 -26.45 18.66 -3.31
N ASP A 126 -26.06 17.63 -4.09
CA ASP A 126 -26.65 16.30 -4.05
C ASP A 126 -25.67 15.18 -3.69
N LEU A 127 -24.40 15.24 -4.13
CA LEU A 127 -23.45 14.13 -3.91
C LEU A 127 -22.60 14.29 -2.64
N LEU A 128 -22.10 15.50 -2.33
CA LEU A 128 -21.30 15.73 -1.12
C LEU A 128 -22.05 15.42 0.18
N PRO A 129 -23.36 15.68 0.31
CA PRO A 129 -24.11 15.29 1.49
C PRO A 129 -24.14 13.78 1.77
N GLU A 130 -23.92 12.94 0.76
CA GLU A 130 -23.89 11.47 0.88
C GLU A 130 -22.48 10.94 1.17
N ALA A 131 -21.47 11.81 1.21
CA ALA A 131 -20.08 11.40 1.36
C ALA A 131 -19.65 11.19 2.82
N THR A 132 -19.07 10.04 3.12
CA THR A 132 -18.29 9.82 4.35
C THR A 132 -17.00 10.65 4.34
N LEU A 133 -16.39 10.81 3.16
CA LEU A 133 -15.19 11.62 2.97
C LEU A 133 -15.21 12.27 1.59
N ALA A 134 -14.92 13.57 1.52
CA ALA A 134 -14.57 14.25 0.27
C ALA A 134 -13.05 14.47 0.18
N THR A 135 -12.47 14.30 -1.02
CA THR A 135 -11.00 14.43 -1.23
C THR A 135 -10.66 15.51 -2.27
N PRO A 136 -11.16 16.76 -2.13
CA PRO A 136 -10.85 17.81 -3.09
C PRO A 136 -9.39 18.23 -3.03
N ASN A 137 -8.83 18.61 -4.18
CA ASN A 137 -7.62 19.41 -4.24
C ASN A 137 -7.92 20.92 -4.07
N VAL A 138 -6.88 21.77 -4.02
CA VAL A 138 -7.06 23.22 -3.83
C VAL A 138 -7.99 23.83 -4.89
N PRO A 139 -7.76 23.67 -6.22
CA PRO A 139 -8.67 24.21 -7.24
C PRO A 139 -10.12 23.72 -7.11
N GLU A 140 -10.35 22.48 -6.72
CA GLU A 140 -11.67 21.90 -6.53
C GLU A 140 -12.36 22.49 -5.28
N ALA A 141 -11.62 22.64 -4.18
CA ALA A 141 -12.16 23.26 -2.97
C ALA A 141 -12.55 24.73 -3.21
N GLU A 142 -11.74 25.47 -3.97
CA GLU A 142 -12.05 26.85 -4.38
C GLU A 142 -13.36 26.93 -5.18
N LEU A 143 -13.54 26.00 -6.12
CA LEU A 143 -14.77 25.94 -6.95
C LEU A 143 -15.99 25.50 -6.15
N LEU A 144 -15.85 24.54 -5.22
CA LEU A 144 -16.95 24.01 -4.42
C LEU A 144 -17.42 24.99 -3.36
N ALA A 145 -16.48 25.57 -2.60
CA ALA A 145 -16.78 26.41 -1.45
C ALA A 145 -16.76 27.92 -1.75
N GLY A 146 -16.26 28.33 -2.92
CA GLY A 146 -16.18 29.74 -3.30
C GLY A 146 -15.17 30.53 -2.46
N VAL A 147 -14.09 29.91 -2.06
CA VAL A 147 -13.00 30.47 -1.24
C VAL A 147 -11.70 30.49 -2.04
N ASP A 148 -10.83 31.44 -1.74
CA ASP A 148 -9.48 31.49 -2.31
C ASP A 148 -8.48 30.84 -1.33
N VAL A 149 -7.51 30.05 -1.84
CA VAL A 149 -6.52 29.33 -1.03
C VAL A 149 -5.11 29.66 -1.49
N GLU A 150 -4.42 30.50 -0.72
CA GLU A 150 -3.05 30.93 -1.00
C GLU A 150 -2.03 30.44 0.06
N THR A 151 -2.50 30.07 1.24
CA THR A 151 -1.66 29.67 2.38
C THR A 151 -2.17 28.40 3.07
N GLU A 152 -1.33 27.77 3.90
CA GLU A 152 -1.75 26.64 4.75
C GLU A 152 -2.92 27.00 5.69
N ALA A 153 -3.01 28.24 6.16
CA ALA A 153 -4.13 28.68 6.99
C ALA A 153 -5.45 28.68 6.20
N ASP A 154 -5.37 29.04 4.90
CA ASP A 154 -6.53 29.04 4.02
C ASP A 154 -6.98 27.59 3.70
N LEU A 155 -6.06 26.60 3.64
CA LEU A 155 -6.41 25.18 3.49
C LEU A 155 -7.37 24.72 4.58
N ARG A 156 -7.11 25.09 5.84
CA ARG A 156 -7.99 24.70 6.97
C ARG A 156 -9.38 25.33 6.84
N THR A 157 -9.42 26.60 6.47
CA THR A 157 -10.68 27.33 6.25
C THR A 157 -11.46 26.73 5.08
N ALA A 158 -10.76 26.39 3.99
CA ALA A 158 -11.38 25.76 2.81
C ALA A 158 -11.90 24.36 3.11
N ALA A 159 -11.13 23.54 3.86
CA ALA A 159 -11.55 22.21 4.26
C ALA A 159 -12.83 22.26 5.12
N GLU A 160 -12.91 23.17 6.07
CA GLU A 160 -14.13 23.41 6.86
C GLU A 160 -15.30 23.89 6.00
N ALA A 161 -15.04 24.82 5.05
CA ALA A 161 -16.08 25.33 4.16
C ALA A 161 -16.63 24.23 3.20
N VAL A 162 -15.78 23.33 2.71
CA VAL A 162 -16.24 22.17 1.94
C VAL A 162 -17.01 21.20 2.83
N ARG A 163 -16.58 20.99 4.07
CA ARG A 163 -17.30 20.14 5.03
C ARG A 163 -18.70 20.69 5.35
N ASP A 164 -18.85 21.99 5.41
CA ASP A 164 -20.16 22.63 5.62
C ASP A 164 -21.15 22.39 4.45
N LEU A 165 -20.68 21.88 3.31
CA LEU A 165 -21.52 21.44 2.19
C LEU A 165 -22.17 20.06 2.42
N GLY A 166 -21.78 19.32 3.48
CA GLY A 166 -22.51 18.13 3.89
C GLY A 166 -21.70 16.85 4.15
N PRO A 167 -20.49 16.64 3.62
CA PRO A 167 -19.75 15.42 3.88
C PRO A 167 -19.38 15.29 5.37
N ASP A 168 -19.31 14.06 5.88
CA ASP A 168 -18.91 13.82 7.29
C ASP A 168 -17.49 14.34 7.57
N ALA A 169 -16.58 14.19 6.59
CA ALA A 169 -15.22 14.68 6.65
C ALA A 169 -14.68 15.12 5.29
N VAL A 170 -13.59 15.90 5.32
CA VAL A 170 -12.85 16.37 4.14
C VAL A 170 -11.37 16.11 4.32
N LEU A 171 -10.70 15.58 3.31
CA LEU A 171 -9.25 15.60 3.16
C LEU A 171 -8.92 16.53 1.98
N LEU A 172 -8.54 17.77 2.28
CA LEU A 172 -8.14 18.74 1.26
C LEU A 172 -6.65 18.60 0.96
N THR A 173 -6.29 18.27 -0.28
CA THR A 173 -4.89 18.05 -0.67
C THR A 173 -4.23 19.36 -1.09
N GLY A 174 -3.11 19.72 -0.41
CA GLY A 174 -2.40 20.98 -0.56
C GLY A 174 -1.20 20.96 -1.52
N GLY A 175 -1.04 19.90 -2.30
CA GLY A 175 0.11 19.75 -3.21
C GLY A 175 0.28 20.87 -4.27
N HIS A 176 -0.72 21.70 -4.47
CA HIS A 176 -0.71 22.86 -5.38
C HIS A 176 -0.02 24.10 -4.79
N LEU A 177 0.18 24.16 -3.47
CA LEU A 177 0.87 25.27 -2.83
C LEU A 177 2.40 25.14 -2.93
N ASP A 178 3.12 26.26 -2.78
CA ASP A 178 4.59 26.26 -2.73
C ASP A 178 5.11 25.58 -1.44
N GLY A 179 6.26 24.94 -1.51
CA GLY A 179 6.88 24.24 -0.38
C GLY A 179 6.48 22.76 -0.30
N ASP A 180 6.68 22.15 0.86
CA ASP A 180 6.27 20.76 1.11
C ASP A 180 4.74 20.65 1.09
N PRO A 181 4.17 19.60 0.45
CA PRO A 181 2.73 19.40 0.45
C PRO A 181 2.17 19.23 1.86
N VAL A 182 1.09 19.95 2.15
CA VAL A 182 0.34 19.84 3.41
C VAL A 182 -1.10 19.51 3.08
N ASP A 183 -1.53 18.31 3.43
CA ASP A 183 -2.92 17.88 3.29
C ASP A 183 -3.65 18.12 4.62
N VAL A 184 -4.86 18.68 4.57
CA VAL A 184 -5.65 19.01 5.76
C VAL A 184 -6.86 18.11 5.86
N PHE A 185 -6.96 17.40 6.97
CA PHE A 185 -8.12 16.60 7.34
C PHE A 185 -9.02 17.40 8.28
N ALA A 186 -10.30 17.51 7.94
CA ALA A 186 -11.35 18.12 8.74
C ALA A 186 -12.51 17.12 8.90
N GLY A 187 -12.67 16.57 10.10
CA GLY A 187 -13.70 15.59 10.46
C GLY A 187 -14.12 15.76 11.92
N GLU A 188 -14.39 14.66 12.63
CA GLU A 188 -14.58 14.70 14.10
C GLU A 188 -13.31 15.22 14.80
N THR A 189 -12.14 14.93 14.21
CA THR A 189 -10.84 15.50 14.59
C THR A 189 -10.29 16.30 13.43
N THR A 190 -9.41 17.25 13.69
CA THR A 190 -8.70 17.99 12.65
C THR A 190 -7.23 17.61 12.69
N GLY A 191 -6.64 17.32 11.54
CA GLY A 191 -5.23 16.94 11.38
C GLY A 191 -4.60 17.58 10.16
N ALA A 192 -3.28 17.49 10.06
CA ALA A 192 -2.54 17.84 8.85
C ALA A 192 -1.45 16.79 8.62
N PHE A 193 -1.25 16.43 7.37
CA PHE A 193 -0.21 15.51 6.90
C PHE A 193 0.77 16.32 6.06
N THR A 194 2.06 16.21 6.35
CA THR A 194 3.12 16.91 5.61
C THR A 194 4.09 15.89 5.06
N HIS A 195 4.40 16.01 3.78
CA HIS A 195 5.36 15.15 3.10
C HIS A 195 6.45 16.00 2.43
N GLU A 196 7.63 15.40 2.26
CA GLU A 196 8.69 16.02 1.46
C GLU A 196 8.25 16.09 0.00
N ARG A 197 8.42 17.27 -0.64
CA ARG A 197 8.10 17.42 -2.06
C ARG A 197 9.09 16.66 -2.93
N VAL A 198 8.57 15.70 -3.69
CA VAL A 198 9.34 14.95 -4.68
C VAL A 198 9.38 15.74 -5.99
N ASP A 199 10.59 15.95 -6.54
CA ASP A 199 10.76 16.57 -7.87
C ASP A 199 10.56 15.53 -8.97
N THR A 200 9.30 15.31 -9.34
CA THR A 200 8.90 14.32 -10.36
C THR A 200 7.84 14.89 -11.30
N ALA A 201 7.80 14.35 -12.52
CA ALA A 201 6.72 14.60 -13.48
C ALA A 201 5.66 13.45 -13.46
N ASP A 202 5.86 12.42 -12.63
CA ASP A 202 5.00 11.23 -12.56
C ASP A 202 3.95 11.41 -11.45
N THR A 203 3.03 12.37 -11.61
CA THR A 203 1.98 12.72 -10.64
C THR A 203 0.57 12.36 -11.12
N HIS A 204 0.44 11.95 -12.41
CA HIS A 204 -0.86 11.65 -13.00
C HIS A 204 -1.59 10.52 -12.26
N GLY A 205 -2.81 10.81 -11.83
CA GLY A 205 -3.67 9.89 -11.11
C GLY A 205 -3.41 9.80 -9.60
N SER A 206 -2.59 10.70 -9.02
CA SER A 206 -2.36 10.74 -7.57
C SER A 206 -3.65 10.90 -6.75
N GLY A 207 -4.58 11.80 -7.15
CA GLY A 207 -5.89 11.97 -6.52
C GLY A 207 -6.75 10.72 -6.58
N CYS A 208 -6.85 10.09 -7.77
CA CYS A 208 -7.57 8.83 -7.94
C CYS A 208 -6.95 7.73 -7.05
N THR A 209 -5.63 7.65 -6.99
CA THR A 209 -4.92 6.68 -6.15
C THR A 209 -5.19 6.94 -4.67
N LEU A 210 -5.19 8.20 -4.21
CA LEU A 210 -5.51 8.58 -2.84
C LEU A 210 -6.92 8.14 -2.44
N SER A 211 -7.92 8.60 -3.19
CA SER A 211 -9.34 8.28 -2.89
C SER A 211 -9.62 6.78 -2.95
N ALA A 212 -8.99 6.05 -3.88
CA ALA A 212 -9.12 4.60 -3.98
C ALA A 212 -8.39 3.86 -2.83
N ALA A 213 -7.19 4.30 -2.42
CA ALA A 213 -6.47 3.73 -1.29
C ALA A 213 -7.26 3.90 0.02
N ILE A 214 -7.83 5.09 0.26
CA ILE A 214 -8.68 5.35 1.43
C ILE A 214 -9.93 4.46 1.38
N ALA A 215 -10.64 4.37 0.24
CA ALA A 215 -11.80 3.51 0.10
C ALA A 215 -11.47 2.03 0.34
N ALA A 216 -10.33 1.54 -0.15
CA ALA A 216 -9.86 0.19 0.13
C ALA A 216 -9.61 -0.04 1.63
N ARG A 217 -9.04 0.93 2.34
CA ARG A 217 -8.80 0.83 3.79
C ARG A 217 -10.10 0.82 4.59
N LEU A 218 -11.05 1.67 4.22
CA LEU A 218 -12.40 1.64 4.78
C LEU A 218 -13.08 0.29 4.53
N ALA A 219 -12.92 -0.29 3.34
CA ALA A 219 -13.43 -1.63 3.02
C ALA A 219 -12.81 -2.74 3.91
N HIS A 220 -11.55 -2.58 4.35
CA HIS A 220 -10.92 -3.45 5.34
C HIS A 220 -11.40 -3.23 6.78
N GLY A 221 -12.21 -2.18 7.03
CA GLY A 221 -12.78 -1.88 8.35
C GLY A 221 -11.92 -0.94 9.19
N ASP A 222 -10.95 -0.23 8.61
CA ASP A 222 -10.22 0.82 9.29
C ASP A 222 -11.18 1.95 9.68
N ASP A 223 -10.91 2.62 10.79
CA ASP A 223 -11.55 3.90 11.07
C ASP A 223 -11.10 4.97 10.06
N LEU A 224 -11.92 6.03 9.91
CA LEU A 224 -11.70 7.03 8.87
C LEU A 224 -10.34 7.74 8.99
N ALA A 225 -9.89 8.04 10.20
CA ALA A 225 -8.62 8.74 10.43
C ALA A 225 -7.43 7.85 10.02
N ALA A 226 -7.46 6.58 10.42
CA ALA A 226 -6.44 5.59 10.04
C ALA A 226 -6.45 5.31 8.52
N ALA A 227 -7.64 5.25 7.90
CA ALA A 227 -7.75 5.06 6.46
C ALA A 227 -7.16 6.25 5.67
N VAL A 228 -7.39 7.47 6.14
CA VAL A 228 -6.82 8.70 5.56
C VAL A 228 -5.30 8.71 5.71
N GLU A 229 -4.76 8.49 6.91
CA GLU A 229 -3.31 8.46 7.15
C GLU A 229 -2.61 7.47 6.20
N ARG A 230 -3.11 6.24 6.12
CA ARG A 230 -2.55 5.21 5.22
C ARG A 230 -2.70 5.53 3.75
N GLY A 231 -3.81 6.18 3.35
CA GLY A 231 -4.02 6.62 1.98
C GLY A 231 -3.02 7.69 1.55
N VAL A 232 -2.74 8.66 2.43
CA VAL A 232 -1.76 9.73 2.22
C VAL A 232 -0.35 9.15 2.11
N ASP A 233 0.05 8.27 3.02
CA ASP A 233 1.35 7.59 2.97
C ASP A 233 1.50 6.73 1.70
N ALA A 234 0.43 6.05 1.28
CA ALA A 234 0.43 5.21 0.08
C ALA A 234 0.66 6.03 -1.20
N VAL A 235 0.04 7.21 -1.29
CA VAL A 235 0.24 8.12 -2.44
C VAL A 235 1.63 8.73 -2.42
N ALA A 236 2.15 9.13 -1.26
CA ALA A 236 3.51 9.64 -1.14
C ALA A 236 4.53 8.60 -1.64
N ALA A 237 4.37 7.33 -1.26
CA ALA A 237 5.21 6.23 -1.74
C ALA A 237 5.05 5.97 -3.25
N ALA A 238 3.84 6.15 -3.81
CA ALA A 238 3.58 5.97 -5.24
C ALA A 238 4.17 7.09 -6.11
N ILE A 239 4.23 8.31 -5.58
CA ILE A 239 4.85 9.49 -6.23
C ILE A 239 6.39 9.40 -6.16
N ASP A 240 6.96 8.88 -5.07
CA ASP A 240 8.40 8.66 -4.91
C ASP A 240 8.90 7.50 -5.77
N SER A 241 8.51 7.50 -7.05
CA SER A 241 8.94 6.52 -8.05
C SER A 241 9.19 7.22 -9.38
N ASP A 242 10.13 6.69 -10.15
CA ASP A 242 10.43 7.17 -11.51
C ASP A 242 10.02 6.09 -12.50
N LEU A 243 8.76 6.10 -12.93
CA LEU A 243 8.26 5.21 -13.97
C LEU A 243 8.64 5.68 -15.37
N SER A 244 8.78 7.01 -15.56
CA SER A 244 9.12 7.65 -16.84
C SER A 244 8.31 7.11 -18.02
N LEU A 245 7.00 6.92 -17.85
CA LEU A 245 6.11 6.38 -18.87
C LEU A 245 5.38 7.49 -19.64
N GLY A 246 5.41 7.40 -20.95
CA GLY A 246 4.75 8.37 -21.83
C GLY A 246 5.65 9.57 -22.15
N ALA A 247 5.05 10.69 -22.56
CA ALA A 247 5.77 11.90 -22.96
C ALA A 247 5.14 13.19 -22.39
N GLY A 248 4.19 13.05 -21.48
CA GLY A 248 3.55 14.10 -20.68
C GLY A 248 3.72 13.79 -19.18
N ALA A 249 2.77 14.22 -18.34
CA ALA A 249 2.73 13.81 -16.93
C ALA A 249 2.58 12.29 -16.83
N GLY A 250 3.60 11.62 -16.28
CA GLY A 250 3.61 10.17 -16.11
C GLY A 250 2.69 9.73 -14.97
N PRO A 251 2.21 8.48 -14.97
CA PRO A 251 1.37 7.97 -13.90
C PRO A 251 2.21 7.67 -12.65
N VAL A 252 1.59 7.78 -11.48
CA VAL A 252 2.16 7.27 -10.22
C VAL A 252 2.35 5.74 -10.27
N ASP A 253 3.29 5.20 -9.52
CA ASP A 253 3.49 3.74 -9.45
C ASP A 253 2.53 3.08 -8.45
N HIS A 254 1.37 2.63 -8.93
CA HIS A 254 0.34 1.96 -8.13
C HIS A 254 0.84 0.69 -7.41
N ARG A 255 1.95 0.09 -7.82
CA ARG A 255 2.53 -1.09 -7.14
C ARG A 255 3.14 -0.72 -5.80
N ARG A 256 3.63 0.51 -5.65
CA ARG A 256 4.20 1.00 -4.38
C ARG A 256 3.15 1.27 -3.30
N VAL A 257 1.89 1.45 -3.70
CA VAL A 257 0.76 1.56 -2.77
C VAL A 257 0.64 0.32 -1.86
N ALA A 258 0.97 -0.87 -2.38
CA ALA A 258 0.84 -2.13 -1.66
C ALA A 258 1.63 -2.17 -0.34
N GLY A 259 2.83 -1.56 -0.30
CA GLY A 259 3.70 -1.59 0.87
C GLY A 259 3.20 -0.77 2.06
N VAL A 260 2.52 0.34 1.78
CA VAL A 260 2.10 1.31 2.80
C VAL A 260 0.64 1.11 3.19
N ALA A 261 -0.22 0.84 2.21
CA ALA A 261 -1.66 0.69 2.45
C ALA A 261 -2.04 -0.54 3.28
N ARG A 262 -1.16 -1.53 3.42
CA ARG A 262 -1.45 -2.74 4.19
C ARG A 262 -1.26 -2.60 5.69
N GLY A 263 -0.70 -1.55 6.23
CA GLY A 263 -0.53 -1.28 7.67
C GLY A 263 0.10 -2.44 8.48
N PRO A 264 0.57 -2.19 9.71
CA PRO A 264 1.24 -3.21 10.53
C PRO A 264 0.36 -4.40 10.94
N ASP A 265 -0.97 -4.27 10.82
CA ASP A 265 -1.93 -5.36 11.12
C ASP A 265 -2.36 -6.17 9.89
N ALA A 266 -1.87 -5.85 8.70
CA ALA A 266 -2.15 -6.58 7.47
C ALA A 266 -1.28 -7.84 7.39
N THR A 267 -1.58 -8.79 8.22
CA THR A 267 -1.29 -10.20 7.98
C THR A 267 -1.87 -10.57 6.62
N TYR A 268 -1.06 -11.15 5.75
CA TYR A 268 -1.47 -11.63 4.43
C TYR A 268 -2.75 -12.43 4.57
N ALA A 269 -3.85 -11.96 3.97
CA ALA A 269 -5.18 -12.51 4.22
C ALA A 269 -5.28 -13.97 3.77
N ASP A 270 -4.51 -14.34 2.72
CA ASP A 270 -4.45 -15.71 2.21
C ASP A 270 -3.06 -16.08 1.67
N THR A 271 -2.93 -17.33 1.26
CA THR A 271 -1.72 -17.89 0.65
C THR A 271 -1.33 -17.17 -0.66
N GLY A 272 -2.29 -16.66 -1.44
CA GLY A 272 -2.03 -15.94 -2.69
C GLY A 272 -1.30 -14.62 -2.45
N ASP A 273 -1.73 -13.87 -1.46
CA ASP A 273 -1.09 -12.63 -1.03
C ASP A 273 0.35 -12.88 -0.54
N ALA A 274 0.54 -13.92 0.26
CA ALA A 274 1.87 -14.31 0.74
C ALA A 274 2.79 -14.76 -0.39
N VAL A 275 2.26 -15.45 -1.44
CA VAL A 275 3.03 -15.82 -2.64
C VAL A 275 3.46 -14.57 -3.42
N ALA A 276 2.57 -13.60 -3.60
CA ALA A 276 2.90 -12.34 -4.26
C ALA A 276 4.00 -11.61 -3.49
N ALA A 277 3.84 -11.45 -2.18
CA ALA A 277 4.80 -10.79 -1.31
C ALA A 277 6.21 -11.44 -1.35
N VAL A 278 6.31 -12.77 -1.27
CA VAL A 278 7.60 -13.47 -1.40
C VAL A 278 8.23 -13.22 -2.78
N ARG A 279 7.44 -13.20 -3.86
CA ARG A 279 7.94 -12.92 -5.22
C ARG A 279 8.53 -11.51 -5.34
N ASP A 280 7.90 -10.52 -4.73
CA ASP A 280 8.35 -9.13 -4.76
C ASP A 280 9.67 -8.96 -4.00
N VAL A 281 9.80 -9.56 -2.81
CA VAL A 281 11.07 -9.61 -2.08
C VAL A 281 12.14 -10.29 -2.92
N VAL A 282 11.85 -11.44 -3.52
CA VAL A 282 12.79 -12.20 -4.37
C VAL A 282 13.25 -11.36 -5.55
N ALA A 283 12.34 -10.68 -6.25
CA ALA A 283 12.69 -9.81 -7.39
C ALA A 283 13.65 -8.68 -6.98
N THR A 284 13.44 -8.09 -5.81
CA THR A 284 14.34 -7.10 -5.23
C THR A 284 15.71 -7.71 -4.92
N LEU A 285 15.76 -8.86 -4.25
CA LEU A 285 17.03 -9.51 -3.91
C LEU A 285 17.81 -9.95 -5.14
N GLU A 286 17.15 -10.39 -6.20
CA GLU A 286 17.83 -10.77 -7.45
C GLU A 286 18.45 -9.58 -8.20
N THR A 287 17.94 -8.37 -7.99
CA THR A 287 18.40 -7.14 -8.66
C THR A 287 19.39 -6.33 -7.83
N GLU A 288 19.20 -6.26 -6.52
CA GLU A 288 19.88 -5.30 -5.66
C GLU A 288 20.89 -5.95 -4.69
N TRP A 289 20.72 -7.26 -4.39
CA TRP A 289 21.45 -7.88 -3.28
C TRP A 289 22.84 -8.39 -3.65
N PRO A 290 23.88 -8.06 -2.87
CA PRO A 290 25.20 -8.58 -3.11
C PRO A 290 25.28 -10.08 -2.77
N PRO A 291 25.95 -10.90 -3.62
CA PRO A 291 26.09 -12.34 -3.40
C PRO A 291 26.74 -12.73 -2.07
N THR A 292 27.52 -11.83 -1.51
CA THR A 292 28.26 -11.98 -0.24
C THR A 292 27.35 -12.07 0.98
N LEU A 293 26.08 -11.62 0.87
CA LEU A 293 25.07 -11.71 1.91
C LEU A 293 24.34 -13.06 1.94
N VAL A 294 24.52 -13.89 0.91
CA VAL A 294 23.87 -15.20 0.81
C VAL A 294 24.70 -16.22 1.59
N PRO A 295 24.12 -16.93 2.60
CA PRO A 295 24.75 -18.02 3.30
C PRO A 295 25.15 -19.17 2.35
N GLU A 296 26.07 -20.05 2.78
CA GLU A 296 26.45 -21.23 1.98
C GLU A 296 25.26 -22.16 1.69
N VAL A 297 24.36 -22.27 2.66
CA VAL A 297 23.10 -23.04 2.50
C VAL A 297 22.05 -22.32 1.66
N GLY A 298 22.29 -21.07 1.26
CA GLY A 298 21.34 -20.20 0.55
C GLY A 298 20.44 -19.38 1.49
N THR A 299 19.90 -18.29 0.96
CA THR A 299 18.89 -17.45 1.63
C THR A 299 17.49 -18.01 1.37
N ASN A 300 16.65 -18.03 2.38
CA ASN A 300 15.21 -18.18 2.19
C ASN A 300 14.48 -16.95 2.73
N VAL A 301 13.39 -16.61 2.05
CA VAL A 301 12.41 -15.61 2.45
C VAL A 301 11.14 -16.35 2.76
N ALA A 302 10.52 -16.09 3.89
CA ALA A 302 9.27 -16.69 4.29
C ALA A 302 8.27 -15.63 4.73
N VAL A 303 7.02 -15.81 4.32
CA VAL A 303 5.88 -14.97 4.69
C VAL A 303 4.75 -15.88 5.18
N ALA A 304 4.21 -15.56 6.35
CA ALA A 304 3.14 -16.32 6.98
C ALA A 304 1.79 -15.63 6.74
N PRO A 305 0.82 -16.28 6.06
CA PRO A 305 -0.57 -15.83 6.04
C PRO A 305 -1.15 -15.65 7.46
N ALA A 306 -2.26 -14.92 7.56
CA ALA A 306 -2.90 -14.59 8.84
C ALA A 306 -3.25 -15.84 9.66
N ASP A 307 -3.77 -16.84 8.99
CA ASP A 307 -4.26 -18.09 9.56
C ASP A 307 -3.21 -19.20 9.60
N ALA A 308 -1.95 -18.92 9.20
CA ALA A 308 -0.89 -19.91 9.19
C ALA A 308 -0.58 -20.43 10.60
N THR A 309 -0.77 -21.73 10.81
CA THR A 309 -0.47 -22.43 12.06
C THR A 309 0.49 -23.61 11.87
N ASP A 310 0.64 -24.09 10.65
CA ASP A 310 1.55 -25.16 10.26
C ASP A 310 2.65 -24.61 9.33
N PRO A 311 3.89 -25.09 9.39
CA PRO A 311 4.93 -24.74 8.43
C PRO A 311 4.54 -24.95 6.96
N ALA A 312 3.58 -25.82 6.69
CA ALA A 312 3.04 -26.03 5.34
C ALA A 312 2.18 -24.86 4.84
N ASP A 313 1.65 -24.02 5.74
CA ASP A 313 0.85 -22.84 5.39
C ASP A 313 1.76 -21.65 5.02
N VAL A 314 3.00 -21.64 5.50
CA VAL A 314 3.95 -20.54 5.31
C VAL A 314 4.53 -20.59 3.91
N VAL A 315 4.44 -19.49 3.18
CA VAL A 315 5.01 -19.36 1.84
C VAL A 315 6.51 -19.04 1.94
N ALA A 316 7.31 -19.75 1.17
CA ALA A 316 8.75 -19.53 1.09
C ALA A 316 9.27 -19.82 -0.33
N VAL A 317 10.55 -19.54 -0.58
CA VAL A 317 11.19 -19.85 -1.88
C VAL A 317 11.56 -21.34 -1.94
N ASP A 318 11.06 -22.05 -2.94
CA ASP A 318 11.49 -23.42 -3.20
C ASP A 318 12.97 -23.46 -3.65
N GLY A 319 13.75 -24.32 -3.02
CA GLY A 319 15.18 -24.46 -3.30
C GLY A 319 16.04 -23.27 -2.89
N ARG A 320 15.50 -22.19 -2.28
CA ARG A 320 16.21 -21.00 -1.77
C ARG A 320 16.78 -20.08 -2.87
N LEU A 321 17.37 -18.94 -2.42
CA LEU A 321 18.18 -18.05 -3.26
C LEU A 321 19.66 -18.38 -3.06
N HIS A 322 20.41 -18.42 -4.15
CA HIS A 322 21.83 -18.75 -4.15
C HIS A 322 22.67 -17.65 -4.77
N ALA A 323 23.89 -17.47 -4.25
CA ALA A 323 24.90 -16.63 -4.87
C ALA A 323 25.38 -17.27 -6.18
N THR A 324 25.44 -16.47 -7.23
CA THR A 324 25.98 -16.86 -8.54
C THR A 324 27.05 -15.86 -9.00
N THR A 325 27.76 -16.18 -10.06
CA THR A 325 28.73 -15.25 -10.66
C THR A 325 28.10 -14.01 -11.29
N ARG A 326 26.76 -13.96 -11.39
CA ARG A 326 25.99 -12.86 -12.00
C ARG A 326 25.05 -12.19 -11.01
N GLY A 327 25.19 -12.40 -9.71
CA GLY A 327 24.30 -11.89 -8.67
C GLY A 327 23.60 -13.00 -7.90
N VAL A 328 22.50 -12.69 -7.28
CA VAL A 328 21.66 -13.64 -6.53
C VAL A 328 20.55 -14.18 -7.44
N ARG A 329 20.19 -15.46 -7.29
CA ARG A 329 19.11 -16.10 -8.06
C ARG A 329 18.34 -17.09 -7.19
N ALA A 330 17.02 -17.05 -7.33
CA ALA A 330 16.15 -18.06 -6.76
C ALA A 330 16.26 -19.37 -7.54
N ALA A 331 16.23 -20.51 -6.84
CA ALA A 331 16.26 -21.83 -7.47
C ALA A 331 14.89 -22.28 -7.95
N GLY A 332 13.82 -21.84 -7.26
CA GLY A 332 12.44 -22.15 -7.59
C GLY A 332 11.49 -20.99 -7.32
N GLY A 333 10.19 -21.25 -7.36
CA GLY A 333 9.14 -20.27 -7.13
C GLY A 333 8.84 -20.04 -5.64
N ALA A 334 7.93 -19.11 -5.39
CA ALA A 334 7.33 -18.90 -4.07
C ALA A 334 6.15 -19.88 -3.92
N GLU A 335 6.22 -20.78 -2.93
CA GLU A 335 5.23 -21.83 -2.71
C GLU A 335 4.97 -22.07 -1.21
N PRO A 336 3.74 -22.44 -0.81
CA PRO A 336 3.46 -22.85 0.56
C PRO A 336 4.26 -24.12 0.91
N GLY A 337 4.77 -24.18 2.15
CA GLY A 337 5.52 -25.34 2.65
C GLY A 337 6.93 -25.52 2.06
N ALA A 338 7.38 -24.63 1.18
CA ALA A 338 8.68 -24.75 0.49
C ALA A 338 9.89 -24.72 1.43
N SER A 339 9.76 -24.21 2.65
CA SER A 339 10.84 -24.19 3.65
C SER A 339 10.37 -24.44 5.06
N SER A 340 10.51 -25.65 5.55
CA SER A 340 10.15 -26.00 6.93
C SER A 340 11.00 -25.30 7.99
N HIS A 341 12.26 -24.92 7.70
CA HIS A 341 13.16 -24.33 8.69
C HIS A 341 12.82 -22.88 9.00
N VAL A 342 12.71 -22.02 7.97
CA VAL A 342 12.37 -20.61 8.18
C VAL A 342 10.92 -20.48 8.64
N ALA A 343 10.03 -21.31 8.12
CA ALA A 343 8.62 -21.35 8.52
C ALA A 343 8.45 -21.67 10.01
N ARG A 344 9.11 -22.70 10.54
CA ARG A 344 9.05 -23.03 11.98
C ARG A 344 9.61 -21.91 12.85
N PHE A 345 10.71 -21.30 12.43
CA PHE A 345 11.27 -20.15 13.14
C PHE A 345 10.29 -18.99 13.18
N LEU A 346 9.70 -18.62 12.04
CA LEU A 346 8.74 -17.53 11.92
C LEU A 346 7.50 -17.81 12.78
N LEU A 347 6.89 -18.97 12.68
CA LEU A 347 5.72 -19.36 13.47
C LEU A 347 6.04 -19.42 14.97
N GLY A 348 7.22 -19.89 15.35
CA GLY A 348 7.66 -19.91 16.75
C GLY A 348 7.81 -18.50 17.35
N VAL A 349 8.27 -17.52 16.57
CA VAL A 349 8.29 -16.10 16.97
C VAL A 349 6.87 -15.54 17.00
N ARG A 350 6.07 -15.80 15.98
CA ARG A 350 4.70 -15.30 15.84
C ARG A 350 3.75 -15.79 16.94
N ALA A 351 4.02 -16.97 17.51
CA ALA A 351 3.27 -17.47 18.66
C ALA A 351 3.39 -16.56 19.91
N HIS A 352 4.44 -15.72 19.98
CA HIS A 352 4.67 -14.76 21.07
C HIS A 352 4.38 -13.32 20.64
N ASP A 353 4.61 -13.00 19.36
CA ASP A 353 4.36 -11.69 18.77
C ASP A 353 3.63 -11.87 17.42
N PRO A 354 2.28 -11.81 17.43
CA PRO A 354 1.47 -12.00 16.22
C PRO A 354 1.70 -10.96 15.12
N ALA A 355 2.31 -9.82 15.46
CA ALA A 355 2.60 -8.76 14.48
C ALA A 355 3.70 -9.16 13.48
N VAL A 356 4.50 -10.19 13.76
CA VAL A 356 5.55 -10.65 12.85
C VAL A 356 4.96 -11.58 11.79
N ALA A 357 5.11 -11.21 10.51
CA ALA A 357 4.62 -12.03 9.39
C ALA A 357 5.68 -12.40 8.36
N ALA A 358 6.90 -11.84 8.44
CA ALA A 358 7.95 -12.12 7.46
C ALA A 358 9.31 -12.39 8.11
N ALA A 359 10.11 -13.26 7.49
CA ALA A 359 11.46 -13.60 7.93
C ALA A 359 12.39 -13.94 6.76
N ALA A 360 13.67 -13.63 6.91
CA ALA A 360 14.72 -14.08 5.98
C ALA A 360 16.01 -14.40 6.73
N ASN A 361 16.86 -15.27 6.14
CA ASN A 361 18.19 -15.52 6.66
C ASN A 361 19.28 -14.88 5.78
N VAL A 362 20.25 -14.27 6.45
CA VAL A 362 21.39 -13.54 5.86
C VAL A 362 22.68 -14.17 6.35
N ARG A 363 23.71 -14.15 5.52
CA ARG A 363 25.06 -14.67 5.86
C ARG A 363 25.62 -13.92 7.06
N TRP A 364 26.19 -14.68 7.99
CA TRP A 364 26.91 -14.15 9.13
C TRP A 364 28.24 -13.50 8.69
N ALA A 365 28.55 -12.35 9.29
CA ALA A 365 29.87 -11.77 9.39
C ALA A 365 29.91 -11.02 10.75
N GLU A 366 31.00 -11.08 11.49
CA GLU A 366 31.10 -10.55 12.86
C GLU A 366 30.89 -9.03 12.88
N ASP A 367 31.58 -8.32 12.00
CA ASP A 367 31.47 -6.88 11.81
C ASP A 367 30.06 -6.43 11.43
N ARG A 368 29.39 -7.20 10.57
CA ARG A 368 27.98 -6.96 10.19
C ARG A 368 27.04 -7.22 11.35
N ALA A 369 27.22 -8.30 12.08
CA ALA A 369 26.40 -8.62 13.23
C ALA A 369 26.46 -7.53 14.30
N ASP A 370 27.67 -7.00 14.56
CA ASP A 370 27.88 -5.88 15.47
C ASP A 370 27.20 -4.60 14.95
N ALA A 371 27.37 -4.25 13.66
CA ALA A 371 26.74 -3.07 13.06
C ALA A 371 25.20 -3.16 13.01
N LEU A 372 24.66 -4.37 12.86
CA LEU A 372 23.20 -4.57 12.94
C LEU A 372 22.71 -4.46 14.38
N ALA A 373 23.47 -4.98 15.37
CA ALA A 373 23.10 -4.85 16.78
C ALA A 373 23.12 -3.40 17.28
N ASP A 374 23.94 -2.54 16.66
CA ASP A 374 23.96 -1.11 16.98
C ASP A 374 22.74 -0.34 16.40
N ARG A 375 22.10 -0.88 15.37
CA ARG A 375 21.00 -0.22 14.64
C ARG A 375 19.62 -0.80 14.93
N TRP A 376 19.56 -2.09 15.21
CA TRP A 376 18.33 -2.85 15.39
C TRP A 376 18.21 -3.41 16.79
N ASP A 377 17.00 -3.68 17.22
CA ASP A 377 16.77 -4.54 18.36
C ASP A 377 17.18 -5.96 18.01
N ALA A 378 18.37 -6.36 18.41
CA ALA A 378 18.99 -7.63 18.05
C ALA A 378 19.24 -8.52 19.26
N VAL A 379 19.00 -9.83 19.10
CA VAL A 379 19.23 -10.83 20.15
C VAL A 379 20.24 -11.87 19.67
N THR A 380 21.31 -12.08 20.45
CA THR A 380 22.26 -13.16 20.16
C THR A 380 21.81 -14.46 20.85
N VAL A 381 21.75 -15.55 20.08
CA VAL A 381 21.39 -16.88 20.57
C VAL A 381 22.65 -17.72 20.80
N ASP A 382 22.90 -18.06 22.07
CA ASP A 382 23.99 -18.96 22.45
C ASP A 382 23.55 -20.43 22.31
N ARG A 383 24.10 -21.11 21.32
CA ARG A 383 23.81 -22.53 21.02
C ARG A 383 24.50 -23.53 21.94
N THR A 384 25.36 -23.10 22.85
CA THR A 384 26.00 -24.01 23.82
C THR A 384 24.99 -24.70 24.74
N ASN A 385 23.83 -24.09 24.91
CA ASN A 385 22.72 -24.61 25.71
C ASN A 385 21.62 -25.30 24.90
N GLU A 386 21.84 -25.57 23.62
CA GLU A 386 20.84 -26.28 22.78
C GLU A 386 20.77 -27.76 23.18
N PRO A 387 19.56 -28.31 23.49
CA PRO A 387 19.42 -29.71 23.83
C PRO A 387 19.78 -30.62 22.65
N ALA A 388 20.56 -31.70 22.90
CA ALA A 388 20.97 -32.63 21.85
C ALA A 388 19.82 -33.39 21.17
N GLU A 389 18.64 -33.46 21.82
CA GLU A 389 17.42 -34.10 21.37
C GLU A 389 16.29 -33.08 21.08
N ALA A 390 16.61 -31.80 20.77
CA ALA A 390 15.57 -30.84 20.43
C ALA A 390 14.86 -31.26 19.15
N ASP A 391 13.58 -31.55 19.24
CA ASP A 391 12.66 -31.83 18.12
C ASP A 391 12.44 -30.56 17.27
N GLY A 392 13.50 -29.94 16.79
CA GLY A 392 13.47 -28.76 15.93
C GLY A 392 14.34 -27.64 16.46
N THR A 393 15.55 -27.52 15.90
CA THR A 393 16.49 -26.41 16.12
C THR A 393 15.86 -25.04 15.99
N MET A 394 14.81 -24.91 15.13
CA MET A 394 14.18 -23.62 14.82
C MET A 394 13.21 -23.18 15.90
N ASP A 395 12.41 -24.09 16.45
CA ASP A 395 11.48 -23.81 17.54
C ASP A 395 12.24 -23.37 18.80
N TRP A 396 13.35 -24.06 19.10
CA TRP A 396 14.23 -23.68 20.20
C TRP A 396 14.87 -22.30 19.99
N THR A 397 15.32 -21.98 18.78
CA THR A 397 15.92 -20.68 18.44
C THR A 397 14.87 -19.56 18.60
N ALA A 398 13.66 -19.78 18.12
CA ALA A 398 12.55 -18.83 18.29
C ALA A 398 12.23 -18.58 19.78
N ALA A 399 12.08 -19.67 20.56
CA ALA A 399 11.81 -19.57 22.00
C ALA A 399 12.93 -18.82 22.76
N ARG A 400 14.19 -19.02 22.35
CA ARG A 400 15.32 -18.28 22.96
C ARG A 400 15.33 -16.81 22.57
N ALA A 401 15.01 -16.50 21.30
CA ALA A 401 14.91 -15.12 20.83
C ALA A 401 13.81 -14.34 21.55
N MET A 402 12.71 -15.01 21.90
CA MET A 402 11.56 -14.40 22.59
C MET A 402 11.65 -14.44 24.12
N ALA A 403 12.65 -15.09 24.69
CA ALA A 403 12.76 -15.27 26.14
C ALA A 403 12.81 -13.94 26.92
N GLY A 404 11.77 -13.65 27.71
CA GLY A 404 11.66 -12.43 28.53
C GLY A 404 11.31 -11.17 27.74
N ARG A 405 10.75 -11.31 26.55
CA ARG A 405 10.36 -10.21 25.65
C ARG A 405 8.86 -10.23 25.40
N ASP A 406 8.28 -9.04 25.28
CA ASP A 406 6.87 -8.84 24.87
C ASP A 406 6.73 -8.59 23.37
N SER A 407 7.84 -8.25 22.66
CA SER A 407 7.89 -8.04 21.22
C SER A 407 9.09 -8.74 20.60
N ALA A 408 8.96 -9.11 19.32
CA ALA A 408 10.02 -9.73 18.56
C ALA A 408 11.20 -8.78 18.31
N PRO A 409 12.46 -9.26 18.31
CA PRO A 409 13.59 -8.47 17.87
C PRO A 409 13.56 -8.28 16.35
N ASP A 410 14.23 -7.24 15.85
CA ASP A 410 14.45 -7.03 14.42
C ASP A 410 15.32 -8.12 13.80
N ALA A 411 16.29 -8.61 14.57
CA ALA A 411 17.21 -9.66 14.13
C ALA A 411 17.59 -10.63 15.25
N VAL A 412 17.78 -11.90 14.86
CA VAL A 412 18.36 -12.94 15.70
C VAL A 412 19.74 -13.30 15.17
N LEU A 413 20.75 -12.99 15.98
CA LEU A 413 22.17 -13.20 15.70
C LEU A 413 22.56 -14.59 16.17
N ASP A 414 22.89 -15.46 15.24
CA ASP A 414 23.26 -16.86 15.51
C ASP A 414 24.70 -17.11 15.05
N PRO A 415 25.68 -17.10 15.96
CA PRO A 415 27.10 -17.31 15.61
C PRO A 415 27.42 -18.75 15.18
N GLY A 416 26.41 -19.62 15.11
CA GLY A 416 26.57 -21.00 14.71
C GLY A 416 27.17 -21.91 15.81
N ALA A 417 27.43 -23.16 15.43
CA ALA A 417 28.05 -24.16 16.25
C ALA A 417 28.72 -25.23 15.37
N VAL A 418 29.41 -26.20 15.95
CA VAL A 418 30.00 -27.31 15.19
C VAL A 418 28.89 -28.02 14.39
N GLY A 419 29.00 -27.98 13.05
CA GLY A 419 28.03 -28.55 12.12
C GLY A 419 26.79 -27.67 11.85
N LYS A 420 26.74 -26.44 12.34
CA LYS A 420 25.68 -25.45 12.10
C LYS A 420 26.29 -24.15 11.62
N GLU A 421 25.86 -23.71 10.45
CA GLU A 421 26.31 -22.44 9.86
C GLU A 421 25.82 -21.25 10.68
N ALA A 422 26.72 -20.29 10.88
CA ALA A 422 26.40 -19.01 11.49
C ALA A 422 25.52 -18.18 10.54
N MET A 423 24.49 -17.51 11.07
CA MET A 423 23.58 -16.69 10.26
C MET A 423 22.88 -15.61 11.06
N VAL A 424 22.41 -14.58 10.40
CA VAL A 424 21.47 -13.59 10.92
C VAL A 424 20.09 -13.94 10.40
N ARG A 425 19.09 -13.97 11.28
CA ARG A 425 17.68 -14.08 10.90
C ARG A 425 17.01 -12.75 11.11
N VAL A 426 16.54 -12.15 10.04
CA VAL A 426 15.83 -10.88 10.03
C VAL A 426 14.34 -11.14 10.15
N LEU A 427 13.66 -10.39 11.01
CA LEU A 427 12.22 -10.47 11.27
C LEU A 427 11.57 -9.14 10.93
N ALA A 428 10.35 -9.18 10.43
CA ALA A 428 9.57 -8.00 10.09
C ALA A 428 8.07 -8.28 10.20
N ALA A 429 7.30 -7.19 10.35
CA ALA A 429 5.85 -7.25 10.37
C ALA A 429 5.28 -7.71 9.02
N ASP A 430 5.95 -7.37 7.93
CA ASP A 430 5.54 -7.72 6.56
C ASP A 430 6.74 -7.86 5.62
N ALA A 431 6.48 -8.15 4.34
CA ALA A 431 7.51 -8.35 3.32
C ALA A 431 8.23 -7.05 2.92
N ASP A 432 7.55 -5.92 3.02
CA ASP A 432 8.10 -4.62 2.65
C ASP A 432 9.06 -4.13 3.73
N ALA A 433 8.65 -4.19 5.00
CA ALA A 433 9.53 -3.94 6.13
C ALA A 433 10.73 -4.91 6.14
N LEU A 434 10.52 -6.18 5.73
CA LEU A 434 11.60 -7.13 5.55
C LEU A 434 12.56 -6.68 4.45
N THR A 435 12.04 -6.22 3.32
CA THR A 435 12.83 -5.73 2.18
C THR A 435 13.71 -4.54 2.59
N GLU A 436 13.16 -3.57 3.32
CA GLU A 436 13.91 -2.42 3.82
C GLU A 436 15.02 -2.82 4.79
N LYS A 437 14.74 -3.77 5.70
CA LYS A 437 15.77 -4.33 6.58
C LYS A 437 16.86 -5.04 5.79
N LEU A 438 16.51 -5.79 4.75
CA LEU A 438 17.48 -6.46 3.88
C LEU A 438 18.32 -5.46 3.07
N ARG A 439 17.75 -4.36 2.60
CA ARG A 439 18.49 -3.23 1.99
C ARG A 439 19.45 -2.59 2.98
N THR A 440 19.03 -2.39 4.22
CA THR A 440 19.90 -1.89 5.29
C THR A 440 21.08 -2.83 5.52
N ALA A 441 20.85 -4.13 5.61
CA ALA A 441 21.92 -5.12 5.75
C ALA A 441 22.89 -5.10 4.54
N ALA A 442 22.39 -4.81 3.33
CA ALA A 442 23.20 -4.68 2.12
C ALA A 442 24.04 -3.39 2.08
N SER A 443 23.54 -2.30 2.64
CA SER A 443 24.27 -1.03 2.68
C SER A 443 25.51 -1.09 3.56
N LEU A 444 25.47 -1.86 4.65
CA LEU A 444 26.60 -2.02 5.57
C LEU A 444 27.83 -2.69 4.93
N GLU A 445 27.63 -3.42 3.83
CA GLU A 445 28.73 -4.05 3.10
C GLU A 445 29.44 -3.10 2.14
N ARG A 446 28.70 -2.15 1.55
CA ARG A 446 29.26 -1.14 0.64
C ARG A 446 30.19 -0.16 1.36
N ASP A 447 29.93 0.10 2.64
CA ASP A 447 30.72 1.01 3.46
C ASP A 447 32.03 0.35 3.94
N ALA A 448 32.09 -0.97 4.04
CA ALA A 448 33.28 -1.72 4.44
C ALA A 448 34.32 -1.86 3.31
N ASP A 449 33.91 -1.78 2.04
CA ASP A 449 34.84 -1.86 0.88
C ASP A 449 35.45 -0.48 0.51
N VAL A 450 35.14 0.59 1.24
CA VAL A 450 35.57 1.99 0.97
C VAL A 450 36.64 2.47 1.96
N VAL A 451 37.10 1.63 2.88
CA VAL A 451 38.16 1.97 3.86
C VAL A 451 39.51 1.33 3.51
#